data_923b70b591b76d4ddb1aaf34ccd3ce0b
#
_entry.id   923b70b591b76d4ddb1aaf34ccd3ce0b
#
_cell.length_a   1.000
_cell.length_b   1.000
_cell.length_c   1.000
_cell.angle_alpha   90.00
_cell.angle_beta   90.00
_cell.angle_gamma   90.00
#
_symmetry.space_group_name_H-M   'P 1'
#
loop_
_entity.id
_entity.type
_entity.pdbx_description
1 polymer ?
#
loop_
_entity_poly.entity_id
_entity_poly.type
_entity_poly.pdbx_seq_one_letter_code
_entity_poly.pdbx_strand_id
1 'polypeptide(L)'
;KQVNSLGEVYETKYGLTTSQRLYGTVEENEAGRGPCYLDTTGITEQQNEDLLKAYLNMAPGQTLRWLEAGATPREQAVEIEGTEPYVVGGHTAGGYWVDTNRATTLKNLWAAGDVAGGCPQKYVTGALVEGELAADDIAKKYVAAKAAQANVDAGDVDDIISEDATAIMDGYDALLTNDKDAALYTVEQLEEAMQGIMDRYAGGIGTAYRFNEYMLSRAETEIKKLEPLVQTLVADDYRELMHIYELRERLTVCRGLLAHLRARKETRWHSFAEYTDYPETDAKWDCYVNTVWRDGEPQVLIRPLVKGDAYEHTNQ
;
A
#
# COMPACT_ATOMS: atom_id res chain seq x y z
N LYS A 1 -14.26 -17.45 -15.29
CA LYS A 1 -13.17 -18.43 -15.29
C LYS A 1 -11.87 -17.71 -15.64
N GLN A 2 -10.76 -18.13 -15.03
CA GLN A 2 -9.43 -17.66 -15.45
C GLN A 2 -8.93 -18.59 -16.55
N VAL A 3 -8.62 -18.00 -17.70
CA VAL A 3 -8.10 -18.72 -18.88
C VAL A 3 -6.82 -18.06 -19.38
N ASN A 4 -5.90 -18.86 -19.93
CA ASN A 4 -4.73 -18.38 -20.62
C ASN A 4 -5.03 -18.05 -22.11
N SER A 5 -4.05 -17.58 -22.85
CA SER A 5 -4.20 -17.24 -24.28
C SER A 5 -4.60 -18.41 -25.18
N LEU A 6 -4.41 -19.65 -24.72
CA LEU A 6 -4.82 -20.87 -25.40
C LEU A 6 -6.26 -21.27 -25.11
N GLY A 7 -6.97 -20.52 -24.25
CA GLY A 7 -8.31 -20.84 -23.79
C GLY A 7 -8.37 -21.94 -22.72
N GLU A 8 -7.25 -22.33 -22.15
CA GLU A 8 -7.17 -23.34 -21.10
C GLU A 8 -7.51 -22.72 -19.75
N VAL A 9 -8.41 -23.36 -19.02
CA VAL A 9 -8.76 -22.95 -17.63
C VAL A 9 -7.66 -23.39 -16.68
N TYR A 10 -7.00 -22.44 -16.02
CA TYR A 10 -5.89 -22.73 -15.12
C TYR A 10 -6.16 -22.45 -13.64
N GLU A 11 -7.27 -21.81 -13.28
CA GLU A 11 -7.57 -21.38 -11.91
C GLU A 11 -7.50 -22.51 -10.88
N THR A 12 -7.83 -23.74 -11.25
CA THR A 12 -7.78 -24.91 -10.36
C THR A 12 -6.40 -25.58 -10.30
N LYS A 13 -5.53 -25.29 -11.25
CA LYS A 13 -4.18 -25.84 -11.32
C LYS A 13 -3.29 -25.34 -10.19
N TYR A 14 -3.46 -24.08 -9.79
CA TYR A 14 -2.64 -23.42 -8.78
C TYR A 14 -3.32 -23.30 -7.41
N GLY A 15 -4.62 -23.51 -7.33
CA GLY A 15 -5.44 -23.46 -6.14
C GLY A 15 -6.59 -22.44 -6.24
N LEU A 16 -7.42 -22.41 -5.19
CA LEU A 16 -8.66 -21.65 -5.20
C LEU A 16 -8.58 -20.30 -4.45
N THR A 17 -7.53 -20.06 -3.68
CA THR A 17 -7.38 -18.79 -2.98
C THR A 17 -7.01 -17.67 -3.95
N THR A 18 -7.32 -16.43 -3.59
CA THR A 18 -6.94 -15.26 -4.39
C THR A 18 -5.44 -15.22 -4.68
N SER A 19 -4.61 -15.45 -3.66
CA SER A 19 -3.17 -15.50 -3.80
C SER A 19 -2.69 -16.54 -4.80
N GLN A 20 -3.25 -17.76 -4.73
CA GLN A 20 -2.88 -18.83 -5.66
C GLN A 20 -3.31 -18.55 -7.09
N ARG A 21 -4.45 -17.87 -7.27
CA ARG A 21 -4.92 -17.47 -8.62
C ARG A 21 -4.06 -16.36 -9.22
N LEU A 22 -3.60 -15.41 -8.42
CA LEU A 22 -2.65 -14.39 -8.85
C LEU A 22 -1.31 -15.02 -9.26
N TYR A 23 -0.77 -15.90 -8.42
CA TYR A 23 0.43 -16.65 -8.76
C TYR A 23 0.28 -17.46 -10.05
N GLY A 24 -0.87 -18.13 -10.22
CA GLY A 24 -1.17 -18.86 -11.44
C GLY A 24 -1.15 -17.98 -12.70
N THR A 25 -1.61 -16.74 -12.62
CA THR A 25 -1.54 -15.78 -13.73
C THR A 25 -0.10 -15.45 -14.10
N VAL A 26 0.74 -15.18 -13.10
CA VAL A 26 2.18 -14.92 -13.32
C VAL A 26 2.86 -16.11 -13.99
N GLU A 27 2.62 -17.32 -13.47
CA GLU A 27 3.20 -18.56 -13.99
C GLU A 27 2.76 -18.85 -15.43
N GLU A 28 1.49 -18.61 -15.78
CA GLU A 28 1.01 -18.79 -17.15
C GLU A 28 1.65 -17.76 -18.12
N ASN A 29 1.79 -16.51 -17.67
CA ASN A 29 2.46 -15.47 -18.47
C ASN A 29 3.93 -15.79 -18.70
N GLU A 30 4.68 -16.17 -17.68
CA GLU A 30 6.09 -16.55 -17.79
C GLU A 30 6.31 -17.79 -18.64
N ALA A 31 5.39 -18.74 -18.58
CA ALA A 31 5.43 -19.93 -19.43
C ALA A 31 5.10 -19.65 -20.91
N GLY A 32 4.86 -18.39 -21.28
CA GLY A 32 4.52 -17.97 -22.64
C GLY A 32 3.09 -18.31 -23.04
N ARG A 33 2.22 -18.61 -22.09
CA ARG A 33 0.79 -18.86 -22.31
C ARG A 33 -0.10 -17.65 -21.99
N GLY A 34 0.48 -16.51 -21.65
CA GLY A 34 -0.21 -15.23 -21.54
C GLY A 34 -0.53 -14.59 -22.91
N PRO A 35 -1.32 -13.50 -22.91
CA PRO A 35 -2.00 -12.90 -21.76
C PRO A 35 -3.11 -13.79 -21.19
N CYS A 36 -3.41 -13.57 -19.91
CA CYS A 36 -4.48 -14.30 -19.22
C CYS A 36 -5.74 -13.45 -19.09
N TYR A 37 -6.89 -14.11 -18.98
CA TYR A 37 -8.19 -13.43 -18.98
C TYR A 37 -9.13 -13.96 -17.92
N LEU A 38 -10.02 -13.09 -17.43
CA LEU A 38 -11.30 -13.49 -16.86
C LEU A 38 -12.27 -13.70 -18.01
N ASP A 39 -12.50 -14.97 -18.37
CA ASP A 39 -13.46 -15.32 -19.42
C ASP A 39 -14.90 -15.21 -18.88
N THR A 40 -15.59 -14.21 -19.38
CA THR A 40 -16.99 -13.89 -19.09
C THR A 40 -17.91 -14.12 -20.30
N THR A 41 -17.37 -14.63 -21.42
CA THR A 41 -18.12 -14.76 -22.68
C THR A 41 -19.28 -15.75 -22.63
N GLY A 42 -19.25 -16.69 -21.68
CA GLY A 42 -20.32 -17.70 -21.51
C GLY A 42 -21.41 -17.34 -20.49
N ILE A 43 -21.45 -16.10 -19.97
CA ILE A 43 -22.46 -15.70 -18.99
C ILE A 43 -23.82 -15.39 -19.62
N THR A 44 -24.90 -15.45 -18.82
CA THR A 44 -26.25 -15.07 -19.26
C THR A 44 -26.43 -13.57 -19.43
N GLU A 45 -27.50 -13.11 -20.08
CA GLU A 45 -27.80 -11.68 -20.22
C GLU A 45 -27.95 -10.99 -18.86
N GLN A 46 -28.68 -11.64 -17.94
CA GLN A 46 -28.81 -11.08 -16.58
C GLN A 46 -27.45 -10.94 -15.86
N GLN A 47 -26.59 -11.95 -15.97
CA GLN A 47 -25.25 -11.88 -15.41
C GLN A 47 -24.40 -10.81 -16.08
N ASN A 48 -24.57 -10.56 -17.36
CA ASN A 48 -23.91 -9.50 -18.10
C ASN A 48 -24.28 -8.11 -17.54
N GLU A 49 -25.59 -7.86 -17.34
CA GLU A 49 -26.05 -6.61 -16.72
C GLU A 49 -25.56 -6.45 -15.28
N ASP A 50 -25.63 -7.52 -14.49
CA ASP A 50 -25.20 -7.50 -13.10
C ASP A 50 -23.69 -7.25 -13.00
N LEU A 51 -22.91 -7.82 -13.90
CA LEU A 51 -21.45 -7.63 -13.94
C LEU A 51 -21.08 -6.21 -14.36
N LEU A 52 -21.76 -5.61 -15.34
CA LEU A 52 -21.59 -4.21 -15.70
C LEU A 52 -21.87 -3.28 -14.52
N LYS A 53 -22.93 -3.52 -13.76
CA LYS A 53 -23.27 -2.75 -12.56
C LYS A 53 -22.21 -2.92 -11.47
N ALA A 54 -21.73 -4.15 -11.26
CA ALA A 54 -20.69 -4.44 -10.28
C ALA A 54 -19.37 -3.73 -10.63
N TYR A 55 -18.94 -3.81 -11.88
CA TYR A 55 -17.71 -3.11 -12.32
C TYR A 55 -17.85 -1.59 -12.29
N LEU A 56 -19.02 -1.04 -12.57
CA LEU A 56 -19.25 0.39 -12.45
C LEU A 56 -18.99 0.90 -11.03
N ASN A 57 -19.29 0.09 -10.02
CA ASN A 57 -19.04 0.43 -8.62
C ASN A 57 -17.60 0.14 -8.15
N MET A 58 -17.02 -0.98 -8.60
CA MET A 58 -15.75 -1.48 -8.08
C MET A 58 -14.52 -1.11 -8.93
N ALA A 59 -14.71 -1.05 -10.24
CA ALA A 59 -13.65 -0.78 -11.21
C ALA A 59 -14.21 -0.05 -12.45
N PRO A 60 -14.68 1.20 -12.29
CA PRO A 60 -15.37 1.95 -13.35
C PRO A 60 -14.53 2.09 -14.63
N GLY A 61 -13.21 2.12 -14.53
CA GLY A 61 -12.32 2.13 -15.68
C GLY A 61 -12.51 0.94 -16.63
N GLN A 62 -12.81 -0.24 -16.11
CA GLN A 62 -13.12 -1.39 -16.94
C GLN A 62 -14.48 -1.26 -17.66
N THR A 63 -15.48 -0.69 -16.99
CA THR A 63 -16.77 -0.38 -17.62
C THR A 63 -16.59 0.61 -18.77
N LEU A 64 -15.77 1.65 -18.57
CA LEU A 64 -15.45 2.62 -19.62
C LEU A 64 -14.77 1.96 -20.83
N ARG A 65 -13.82 1.05 -20.60
CA ARG A 65 -13.16 0.30 -21.68
C ARG A 65 -14.15 -0.51 -22.53
N TRP A 66 -15.09 -1.19 -21.91
CA TRP A 66 -16.16 -1.88 -22.65
C TRP A 66 -17.02 -0.92 -23.45
N LEU A 67 -17.43 0.21 -22.86
CA LEU A 67 -18.20 1.23 -23.57
C LEU A 67 -17.44 1.83 -24.76
N GLU A 68 -16.18 2.16 -24.60
CA GLU A 68 -15.31 2.66 -25.67
C GLU A 68 -15.12 1.64 -26.79
N ALA A 69 -15.03 0.36 -26.45
CA ALA A 69 -14.93 -0.73 -27.41
C ALA A 69 -16.28 -1.07 -28.07
N GLY A 70 -17.40 -0.50 -27.60
CA GLY A 70 -18.75 -0.88 -28.02
C GLY A 70 -19.08 -2.32 -27.66
N ALA A 71 -18.51 -2.86 -26.59
CA ALA A 71 -18.61 -4.25 -26.17
C ALA A 71 -19.24 -4.36 -24.77
N THR A 72 -19.57 -5.57 -24.39
CA THR A 72 -20.06 -5.94 -23.07
C THR A 72 -19.19 -7.04 -22.46
N PRO A 73 -19.31 -7.35 -21.17
CA PRO A 73 -18.60 -8.47 -20.54
C PRO A 73 -18.78 -9.82 -21.26
N ARG A 74 -19.94 -10.03 -21.90
CA ARG A 74 -20.19 -11.26 -22.68
C ARG A 74 -19.44 -11.32 -24.00
N GLU A 75 -19.05 -10.17 -24.53
CA GLU A 75 -18.41 -10.05 -25.84
C GLU A 75 -16.91 -9.90 -25.74
N GLN A 76 -16.44 -9.39 -24.62
CA GLN A 76 -15.03 -9.14 -24.40
C GLN A 76 -14.59 -9.55 -22.98
N ALA A 77 -13.72 -10.55 -22.90
CA ALA A 77 -13.07 -10.95 -21.66
C ALA A 77 -12.17 -9.83 -21.08
N VAL A 78 -11.97 -9.88 -19.79
CA VAL A 78 -11.07 -8.92 -19.08
C VAL A 78 -9.68 -9.53 -18.99
N GLU A 79 -8.69 -8.84 -19.53
CA GLU A 79 -7.29 -9.21 -19.33
C GLU A 79 -6.91 -9.03 -17.86
N ILE A 80 -6.17 -9.98 -17.32
CA ILE A 80 -5.71 -10.00 -15.94
C ILE A 80 -4.20 -10.23 -15.87
N GLU A 81 -3.61 -9.68 -14.84
CA GLU A 81 -2.18 -9.78 -14.55
C GLU A 81 -1.98 -10.18 -13.08
N GLY A 82 -0.74 -10.45 -12.69
CA GLY A 82 -0.32 -10.49 -11.32
C GLY A 82 -0.40 -9.12 -10.65
N THR A 83 0.05 -9.03 -9.43
CA THR A 83 0.11 -7.75 -8.70
C THR A 83 1.37 -7.69 -7.84
N GLU A 84 1.94 -6.54 -7.76
CA GLU A 84 3.11 -6.28 -6.92
C GLU A 84 2.79 -6.51 -5.44
N PRO A 85 3.78 -6.93 -4.63
CA PRO A 85 3.57 -7.30 -3.23
C PRO A 85 3.06 -6.13 -2.38
N TYR A 86 3.31 -4.90 -2.80
CA TYR A 86 2.96 -3.68 -2.09
C TYR A 86 1.67 -2.99 -2.60
N VAL A 87 1.03 -3.54 -3.63
CA VAL A 87 -0.19 -2.95 -4.23
C VAL A 87 -1.45 -3.69 -3.79
N VAL A 88 -1.33 -4.78 -3.06
CA VAL A 88 -2.45 -5.67 -2.70
C VAL A 88 -3.35 -5.07 -1.60
N GLY A 89 -3.48 -3.80 -1.47
CA GLY A 89 -4.46 -3.12 -0.63
C GLY A 89 -4.78 -3.82 0.70
N GLY A 90 -6.04 -3.99 1.01
CA GLY A 90 -6.51 -4.62 2.24
C GLY A 90 -6.08 -6.08 2.48
N HIS A 91 -5.41 -6.71 1.54
CA HIS A 91 -4.93 -8.09 1.68
C HIS A 91 -3.55 -8.21 2.32
N THR A 92 -2.78 -7.14 2.40
CA THR A 92 -1.43 -7.17 2.96
C THR A 92 -1.39 -7.21 4.48
N ALA A 93 -2.46 -6.80 5.16
CA ALA A 93 -2.52 -6.58 6.59
C ALA A 93 -1.37 -5.68 7.14
N GLY A 94 -0.70 -4.93 6.27
CA GLY A 94 0.31 -3.93 6.62
C GLY A 94 -0.32 -2.67 7.20
N GLY A 95 0.42 -1.89 7.95
CA GLY A 95 -0.04 -0.63 8.52
C GLY A 95 0.69 -0.27 9.81
N TYR A 96 0.21 0.77 10.48
CA TYR A 96 0.79 1.21 11.75
C TYR A 96 0.70 0.13 12.83
N TRP A 97 1.72 0.04 13.65
CA TRP A 97 1.68 -0.79 14.84
C TRP A 97 0.68 -0.19 15.83
N VAL A 98 -0.38 -0.94 16.10
CA VAL A 98 -1.42 -0.59 17.07
C VAL A 98 -1.55 -1.69 18.13
N ASP A 99 -2.04 -1.30 19.29
CA ASP A 99 -2.50 -2.24 20.32
C ASP A 99 -3.93 -2.74 20.01
N THR A 100 -4.50 -3.53 20.90
CA THR A 100 -5.85 -4.07 20.75
C THR A 100 -6.96 -3.03 20.81
N ASN A 101 -6.67 -1.87 21.38
CA ASN A 101 -7.55 -0.72 21.42
C ASN A 101 -7.32 0.25 20.26
N ARG A 102 -6.49 -0.15 19.30
CA ARG A 102 -6.10 0.65 18.12
C ARG A 102 -5.25 1.89 18.43
N ALA A 103 -4.72 2.00 19.67
CA ALA A 103 -3.75 3.03 19.98
C ALA A 103 -2.40 2.73 19.33
N THR A 104 -1.78 3.75 18.72
CA THR A 104 -0.44 3.65 18.14
C THR A 104 0.64 3.79 19.23
N THR A 105 1.90 3.71 18.83
CA THR A 105 3.04 3.99 19.73
C THR A 105 3.20 5.48 20.06
N LEU A 106 2.49 6.35 19.37
CA LEU A 106 2.45 7.78 19.66
C LEU A 106 1.28 8.11 20.59
N LYS A 107 1.56 8.90 21.60
CA LYS A 107 0.51 9.33 22.57
C LYS A 107 -0.60 10.09 21.85
N ASN A 108 -1.84 9.76 22.16
CA ASN A 108 -3.05 10.40 21.64
C ASN A 108 -3.28 10.21 20.13
N LEU A 109 -2.67 9.17 19.53
CA LEU A 109 -2.88 8.80 18.12
C LEU A 109 -3.39 7.37 18.04
N TRP A 110 -4.47 7.16 17.30
CA TRP A 110 -5.08 5.86 17.01
C TRP A 110 -5.10 5.65 15.51
N ALA A 111 -5.10 4.38 15.09
CA ALA A 111 -5.25 4.00 13.70
C ALA A 111 -6.25 2.85 13.58
N ALA A 112 -7.20 2.98 12.66
CA ALA A 112 -8.25 2.00 12.43
C ALA A 112 -8.46 1.78 10.92
N GLY A 113 -8.92 0.60 10.52
CA GLY A 113 -9.12 0.24 9.13
C GLY A 113 -7.81 -0.04 8.41
N ASP A 114 -7.70 0.37 7.15
CA ASP A 114 -6.57 0.04 6.28
C ASP A 114 -5.22 0.59 6.76
N VAL A 115 -5.22 1.64 7.54
CA VAL A 115 -3.98 2.19 8.11
C VAL A 115 -3.46 1.43 9.33
N ALA A 116 -4.30 0.60 9.95
CA ALA A 116 -3.93 -0.22 11.10
C ALA A 116 -3.29 -1.54 10.66
N GLY A 117 -2.10 -1.85 11.18
CA GLY A 117 -1.45 -3.12 10.92
C GLY A 117 -2.13 -4.29 11.63
N GLY A 118 -2.18 -5.43 10.97
CA GLY A 118 -2.71 -6.67 11.54
C GLY A 118 -4.23 -6.78 11.60
N CYS A 119 -4.96 -5.88 10.97
CA CYS A 119 -6.42 -6.02 10.85
C CYS A 119 -6.75 -7.23 9.96
N PRO A 120 -7.43 -8.26 10.49
CA PRO A 120 -7.69 -9.49 9.74
C PRO A 120 -8.75 -9.30 8.64
N GLN A 121 -9.52 -8.23 8.68
CA GLN A 121 -10.58 -7.95 7.71
C GLN A 121 -10.68 -6.44 7.44
N LYS A 122 -9.86 -5.99 6.52
CA LYS A 122 -9.69 -4.59 6.16
C LYS A 122 -10.77 -3.98 5.27
N TYR A 123 -11.90 -4.63 5.11
CA TYR A 123 -13.05 -4.07 4.41
C TYR A 123 -13.94 -3.26 5.36
N VAL A 124 -15.02 -2.72 4.83
CA VAL A 124 -15.93 -1.83 5.56
C VAL A 124 -16.31 -2.37 6.96
N THR A 125 -16.64 -3.65 7.06
CA THR A 125 -17.02 -4.27 8.34
C THR A 125 -15.89 -4.22 9.37
N GLY A 126 -14.68 -4.60 8.98
CA GLY A 126 -13.51 -4.56 9.87
C GLY A 126 -13.14 -3.12 10.23
N ALA A 127 -13.18 -2.21 9.26
CA ALA A 127 -12.87 -0.80 9.50
C ALA A 127 -13.85 -0.14 10.49
N LEU A 128 -15.14 -0.47 10.40
CA LEU A 128 -16.16 0.01 11.34
C LEU A 128 -15.93 -0.52 12.76
N VAL A 129 -15.64 -1.82 12.90
CA VAL A 129 -15.35 -2.42 14.24
C VAL A 129 -14.10 -1.81 14.84
N GLU A 130 -13.03 -1.63 14.05
CA GLU A 130 -11.82 -0.99 14.54
C GLU A 130 -12.02 0.48 14.92
N GLY A 131 -12.84 1.20 14.14
CA GLY A 131 -13.26 2.56 14.48
C GLY A 131 -14.00 2.63 15.81
N GLU A 132 -14.90 1.67 16.08
CA GLU A 132 -15.61 1.56 17.35
C GLU A 132 -14.63 1.28 18.51
N LEU A 133 -13.70 0.34 18.35
CA LEU A 133 -12.67 0.06 19.37
C LEU A 133 -11.80 1.28 19.67
N ALA A 134 -11.38 2.00 18.66
CA ALA A 134 -10.61 3.23 18.81
C ALA A 134 -11.43 4.32 19.55
N ALA A 135 -12.68 4.52 19.14
CA ALA A 135 -13.56 5.50 19.77
C ALA A 135 -13.82 5.21 21.24
N ASP A 136 -14.04 3.95 21.60
CA ASP A 136 -14.21 3.50 22.98
C ASP A 136 -12.98 3.79 23.84
N ASP A 137 -11.80 3.51 23.33
CA ASP A 137 -10.54 3.77 24.04
C ASP A 137 -10.28 5.27 24.19
N ILE A 138 -10.51 6.06 23.14
CA ILE A 138 -10.43 7.52 23.17
C ILE A 138 -11.37 8.08 24.22
N ALA A 139 -12.65 7.64 24.23
CA ALA A 139 -13.64 8.12 25.18
C ALA A 139 -13.23 7.83 26.63
N LYS A 140 -12.74 6.61 26.91
CA LYS A 140 -12.25 6.23 28.25
C LYS A 140 -11.05 7.08 28.68
N LYS A 141 -10.05 7.23 27.80
CA LYS A 141 -8.83 8.01 28.06
C LYS A 141 -9.14 9.51 28.19
N TYR A 142 -10.01 10.05 27.32
CA TYR A 142 -10.42 11.45 27.39
C TYR A 142 -11.17 11.78 28.65
N VAL A 143 -12.12 10.94 29.08
CA VAL A 143 -12.86 11.13 30.35
C VAL A 143 -11.91 11.09 31.52
N ALA A 144 -10.97 10.14 31.55
CA ALA A 144 -9.96 10.05 32.59
C ALA A 144 -9.04 11.28 32.61
N ALA A 145 -8.59 11.73 31.43
CA ALA A 145 -7.73 12.91 31.29
C ALA A 145 -8.44 14.20 31.72
N LYS A 146 -9.71 14.37 31.33
CA LYS A 146 -10.51 15.54 31.70
C LYS A 146 -10.75 15.62 33.23
N ALA A 147 -10.85 14.48 33.88
CA ALA A 147 -10.94 14.42 35.35
C ALA A 147 -9.61 14.80 36.03
N ALA A 148 -8.48 14.60 35.34
CA ALA A 148 -7.13 14.90 35.83
C ALA A 148 -6.62 16.29 35.42
N GLN A 149 -7.24 16.93 34.40
CA GLN A 149 -6.79 18.19 33.81
C GLN A 149 -7.22 19.41 34.62
N ALA A 150 -6.33 19.86 35.49
CA ALA A 150 -6.32 21.26 35.88
C ALA A 150 -5.55 22.03 34.78
N ASN A 151 -6.29 22.88 34.06
CA ASN A 151 -5.80 24.02 33.26
C ASN A 151 -4.49 23.85 32.48
N VAL A 152 -4.56 23.40 31.26
CA VAL A 152 -3.59 23.78 30.22
C VAL A 152 -3.98 25.18 29.76
N ASP A 153 -3.10 26.14 29.85
CA ASP A 153 -3.34 27.49 29.34
C ASP A 153 -3.47 27.43 27.81
N ALA A 154 -4.61 27.84 27.28
CA ALA A 154 -4.88 27.79 25.84
C ALA A 154 -3.87 28.64 25.04
N GLY A 155 -3.30 29.69 25.66
CA GLY A 155 -2.31 30.54 25.01
C GLY A 155 -1.03 29.84 24.61
N ASP A 156 -0.52 28.93 25.47
CA ASP A 156 0.71 28.18 25.17
C ASP A 156 0.53 27.20 23.98
N VAL A 157 -0.69 26.69 23.78
CA VAL A 157 -0.99 25.78 22.67
C VAL A 157 -1.10 26.55 21.35
N ASP A 158 -1.71 27.72 21.37
CA ASP A 158 -1.88 28.55 20.18
C ASP A 158 -0.52 29.06 19.64
N ASP A 159 0.44 29.38 20.51
CA ASP A 159 1.76 29.81 20.13
C ASP A 159 2.56 28.66 19.46
N ILE A 160 2.53 27.45 20.03
CA ILE A 160 3.19 26.26 19.44
C ILE A 160 2.59 25.90 18.09
N ILE A 161 1.24 25.89 17.98
CA ILE A 161 0.56 25.60 16.73
C ILE A 161 0.87 26.68 15.67
N SER A 162 0.99 27.94 16.07
CA SER A 162 1.27 29.05 15.16
C SER A 162 2.69 28.95 14.57
N GLU A 163 3.70 28.57 15.36
CA GLU A 163 5.06 28.38 14.88
C GLU A 163 5.14 27.20 13.89
N ASP A 164 4.55 26.06 14.21
CA ASP A 164 4.51 24.89 13.33
C ASP A 164 3.72 25.16 12.05
N ALA A 165 2.57 25.84 12.15
CA ALA A 165 1.76 26.23 11.00
C ALA A 165 2.52 27.20 10.08
N THR A 166 3.25 28.16 10.65
CA THR A 166 4.05 29.10 9.86
C THR A 166 5.16 28.37 9.09
N ALA A 167 5.89 27.45 9.74
CA ALA A 167 6.93 26.68 9.08
C ALA A 167 6.38 25.80 7.93
N ILE A 168 5.18 25.23 8.09
CA ILE A 168 4.50 24.46 7.07
C ILE A 168 4.09 25.38 5.90
N MET A 169 3.50 26.54 6.19
CA MET A 169 3.07 27.51 5.17
C MET A 169 4.25 28.08 4.39
N ASP A 170 5.36 28.39 5.05
CA ASP A 170 6.60 28.82 4.40
C ASP A 170 7.12 27.74 3.42
N GLY A 171 6.99 26.48 3.80
CA GLY A 171 7.32 25.34 2.93
C GLY A 171 6.41 25.24 1.70
N TYR A 172 5.12 25.55 1.84
CA TYR A 172 4.17 25.60 0.72
C TYR A 172 4.49 26.79 -0.19
N ASP A 173 4.69 27.98 0.38
CA ASP A 173 5.00 29.18 -0.37
C ASP A 173 6.30 29.04 -1.17
N ALA A 174 7.31 28.37 -0.62
CA ALA A 174 8.55 28.11 -1.33
C ALA A 174 8.31 27.30 -2.62
N LEU A 175 7.49 26.24 -2.58
CA LEU A 175 7.17 25.43 -3.76
C LEU A 175 6.27 26.17 -4.77
N LEU A 176 5.42 27.08 -4.32
CA LEU A 176 4.56 27.90 -5.18
C LEU A 176 5.30 29.09 -5.83
N THR A 177 6.42 29.51 -5.24
CA THR A 177 7.18 30.70 -5.66
C THR A 177 8.56 30.40 -6.24
N ASN A 178 8.98 29.13 -6.26
CA ASN A 178 10.23 28.72 -6.88
C ASN A 178 10.28 29.17 -8.37
N ASP A 179 11.48 29.37 -8.85
CA ASP A 179 11.71 29.73 -10.25
C ASP A 179 11.38 28.56 -11.20
N LYS A 180 10.34 28.71 -11.98
CA LYS A 180 9.88 27.70 -12.95
C LYS A 180 10.90 27.42 -14.04
N ASP A 181 11.67 28.42 -14.44
CA ASP A 181 12.69 28.26 -15.48
C ASP A 181 13.92 27.48 -14.95
N ALA A 182 14.06 27.40 -13.63
CA ALA A 182 15.10 26.62 -12.96
C ALA A 182 14.63 25.19 -12.61
N ALA A 183 13.35 24.86 -12.71
CA ALA A 183 12.83 23.54 -12.44
C ALA A 183 13.32 22.54 -13.51
N LEU A 184 14.06 21.52 -13.07
CA LEU A 184 14.60 20.48 -13.96
C LEU A 184 13.61 19.36 -14.27
N TYR A 185 12.60 19.19 -13.43
CA TYR A 185 11.64 18.11 -13.49
C TYR A 185 10.24 18.59 -13.12
N THR A 186 9.21 17.87 -13.60
CA THR A 186 7.85 17.98 -13.12
C THR A 186 7.58 16.91 -12.04
N VAL A 187 6.49 17.06 -11.30
CA VAL A 187 6.08 16.07 -10.29
C VAL A 187 5.82 14.70 -10.92
N GLU A 188 5.18 14.66 -12.09
CA GLU A 188 4.88 13.44 -12.84
C GLU A 188 6.17 12.72 -13.27
N GLN A 189 7.17 13.45 -13.74
CA GLN A 189 8.45 12.86 -14.15
C GLN A 189 9.16 12.17 -12.97
N LEU A 190 9.13 12.78 -11.80
CA LEU A 190 9.72 12.15 -10.60
C LEU A 190 8.87 10.99 -10.09
N GLU A 191 7.55 11.06 -10.21
CA GLU A 191 6.65 9.96 -9.90
C GLU A 191 6.88 8.76 -10.83
N GLU A 192 6.96 8.99 -12.13
CA GLU A 192 7.30 7.93 -13.11
C GLU A 192 8.68 7.31 -12.82
N ALA A 193 9.66 8.13 -12.45
CA ALA A 193 10.98 7.64 -12.06
C ALA A 193 10.90 6.75 -10.81
N MET A 194 10.14 7.16 -9.78
CA MET A 194 9.90 6.36 -8.57
C MET A 194 9.23 5.03 -8.92
N GLN A 195 8.16 5.06 -9.70
CA GLN A 195 7.43 3.86 -10.14
C GLN A 195 8.34 2.92 -10.92
N GLY A 196 9.11 3.45 -11.89
CA GLY A 196 10.05 2.67 -12.69
C GLY A 196 11.21 2.05 -11.88
N ILE A 197 11.66 2.72 -10.81
CA ILE A 197 12.65 2.16 -9.88
C ILE A 197 12.04 0.99 -9.11
N MET A 198 10.85 1.17 -8.54
CA MET A 198 10.18 0.12 -7.78
C MET A 198 9.81 -1.07 -8.65
N ASP A 199 9.27 -0.84 -9.84
CA ASP A 199 8.96 -1.91 -10.80
C ASP A 199 10.20 -2.74 -11.14
N ARG A 200 11.31 -2.07 -11.45
CA ARG A 200 12.54 -2.74 -11.91
C ARG A 200 13.31 -3.44 -10.80
N TYR A 201 13.26 -2.93 -9.56
CA TYR A 201 14.18 -3.37 -8.51
C TYR A 201 13.49 -3.91 -7.25
N ALA A 202 12.19 -3.77 -7.11
CA ALA A 202 11.45 -4.20 -5.92
C ALA A 202 10.34 -5.22 -6.20
N GLY A 203 10.47 -5.99 -7.27
CA GLY A 203 9.53 -7.07 -7.59
C GLY A 203 8.28 -6.61 -8.33
N GLY A 204 8.42 -5.68 -9.28
CA GLY A 204 7.34 -5.27 -10.15
C GLY A 204 7.12 -6.21 -11.35
N ILE A 205 6.19 -5.83 -12.21
CA ILE A 205 5.77 -6.58 -13.40
C ILE A 205 6.96 -6.86 -14.32
N GLY A 206 7.82 -5.84 -14.55
CA GLY A 206 9.00 -5.95 -15.42
C GLY A 206 10.03 -6.98 -14.99
N THR A 207 9.95 -7.50 -13.76
CA THR A 207 10.82 -8.56 -13.23
C THR A 207 10.07 -9.85 -12.92
N ALA A 208 8.84 -9.99 -13.42
CA ALA A 208 7.94 -11.09 -13.10
C ALA A 208 7.80 -11.28 -11.56
N TYR A 209 7.69 -10.16 -10.85
CA TYR A 209 7.53 -10.08 -9.38
C TYR A 209 8.71 -10.67 -8.60
N ARG A 210 9.92 -10.69 -9.18
CA ARG A 210 11.13 -11.20 -8.55
C ARG A 210 12.07 -10.07 -8.15
N PHE A 211 12.73 -10.25 -7.01
CA PHE A 211 13.77 -9.34 -6.54
C PHE A 211 14.86 -10.12 -5.78
N ASN A 212 15.99 -9.47 -5.55
CA ASN A 212 17.10 -9.97 -4.76
C ASN A 212 17.76 -8.83 -3.97
N GLU A 213 18.74 -9.14 -3.12
CA GLU A 213 19.42 -8.14 -2.29
C GLU A 213 20.10 -7.05 -3.11
N TYR A 214 20.71 -7.41 -4.23
CA TYR A 214 21.33 -6.43 -5.14
C TYR A 214 20.29 -5.45 -5.70
N MET A 215 19.17 -5.96 -6.18
CA MET A 215 18.08 -5.15 -6.72
C MET A 215 17.51 -4.20 -5.67
N LEU A 216 17.20 -4.71 -4.47
CA LEU A 216 16.68 -3.90 -3.37
C LEU A 216 17.67 -2.80 -2.93
N SER A 217 18.96 -3.13 -2.86
CA SER A 217 20.01 -2.15 -2.58
C SER A 217 20.10 -1.06 -3.65
N ARG A 218 19.88 -1.45 -4.92
CA ARG A 218 19.83 -0.52 -6.04
C ARG A 218 18.61 0.38 -5.95
N ALA A 219 17.43 -0.19 -5.68
CA ALA A 219 16.19 0.56 -5.48
C ALA A 219 16.38 1.63 -4.40
N GLU A 220 16.90 1.25 -3.23
CA GLU A 220 17.15 2.18 -2.12
C GLU A 220 18.06 3.35 -2.54
N THR A 221 19.14 3.03 -3.26
CA THR A 221 20.07 4.04 -3.75
C THR A 221 19.41 5.02 -4.71
N GLU A 222 18.58 4.53 -5.63
CA GLU A 222 17.94 5.37 -6.63
C GLU A 222 16.76 6.17 -6.03
N ILE A 223 15.97 5.59 -5.13
CA ILE A 223 14.90 6.31 -4.42
C ILE A 223 15.48 7.48 -3.61
N LYS A 224 16.59 7.25 -2.87
CA LYS A 224 17.26 8.32 -2.10
C LYS A 224 17.76 9.48 -2.98
N LYS A 225 18.02 9.25 -4.27
CA LYS A 225 18.39 10.33 -5.20
C LYS A 225 17.21 11.21 -5.61
N LEU A 226 16.00 10.67 -5.57
CA LEU A 226 14.80 11.46 -5.89
C LEU A 226 14.40 12.41 -4.77
N GLU A 227 14.65 12.04 -3.50
CA GLU A 227 14.25 12.84 -2.34
C GLU A 227 14.68 14.32 -2.41
N PRO A 228 15.95 14.65 -2.68
CA PRO A 228 16.36 16.06 -2.79
C PRO A 228 15.78 16.77 -4.02
N LEU A 229 15.44 16.03 -5.09
CA LEU A 229 14.88 16.63 -6.30
C LEU A 229 13.46 17.16 -6.07
N VAL A 230 12.70 16.52 -5.19
CA VAL A 230 11.34 16.97 -4.85
C VAL A 230 11.35 18.39 -4.24
N GLN A 231 12.42 18.79 -3.56
CA GLN A 231 12.56 20.13 -2.99
C GLN A 231 12.78 21.20 -4.07
N THR A 232 13.14 20.82 -5.29
CA THR A 232 13.36 21.71 -6.43
C THR A 232 12.16 21.83 -7.36
N LEU A 233 11.08 21.14 -7.04
CA LEU A 233 9.84 21.22 -7.82
C LEU A 233 9.17 22.58 -7.63
N VAL A 234 8.33 22.92 -8.60
CA VAL A 234 7.52 24.14 -8.59
C VAL A 234 6.08 23.73 -8.82
N ALA A 235 5.18 24.23 -8.00
CA ALA A 235 3.75 24.02 -8.15
C ALA A 235 3.11 25.24 -8.81
N ASP A 236 2.29 25.03 -9.84
CA ASP A 236 1.53 26.07 -10.52
C ASP A 236 0.28 26.47 -9.75
N ASP A 237 -0.26 25.52 -8.99
CA ASP A 237 -1.44 25.72 -8.16
C ASP A 237 -1.43 24.78 -6.94
N TYR A 238 -2.45 24.90 -6.09
CA TYR A 238 -2.59 24.06 -4.89
C TYR A 238 -2.79 22.57 -5.18
N ARG A 239 -3.31 22.21 -6.37
CA ARG A 239 -3.47 20.81 -6.75
C ARG A 239 -2.12 20.16 -7.04
N GLU A 240 -1.29 20.87 -7.79
CA GLU A 240 0.07 20.41 -8.07
C GLU A 240 0.94 20.38 -6.79
N LEU A 241 0.77 21.39 -5.93
CA LEU A 241 1.38 21.38 -4.60
C LEU A 241 1.01 20.13 -3.80
N MET A 242 -0.26 19.71 -3.81
CA MET A 242 -0.71 18.49 -3.18
C MET A 242 -0.01 17.27 -3.78
N HIS A 243 0.13 17.17 -5.10
CA HIS A 243 0.82 16.08 -5.76
C HIS A 243 2.31 16.00 -5.37
N ILE A 244 2.97 17.15 -5.20
CA ILE A 244 4.36 17.19 -4.71
C ILE A 244 4.46 16.60 -3.30
N TYR A 245 3.52 16.94 -2.40
CA TYR A 245 3.49 16.38 -1.05
C TYR A 245 3.16 14.89 -1.05
N GLU A 246 2.22 14.44 -1.87
CA GLU A 246 1.93 13.01 -2.07
C GLU A 246 3.18 12.24 -2.56
N LEU A 247 3.94 12.81 -3.50
CA LEU A 247 5.18 12.20 -3.97
C LEU A 247 6.22 12.06 -2.84
N ARG A 248 6.36 13.07 -1.98
CA ARG A 248 7.25 13.00 -0.81
C ARG A 248 6.88 11.87 0.13
N GLU A 249 5.57 11.72 0.41
CA GLU A 249 5.07 10.62 1.25
C GLU A 249 5.29 9.26 0.59
N ARG A 250 5.04 9.14 -0.71
CA ARG A 250 5.28 7.91 -1.47
C ARG A 250 6.75 7.49 -1.47
N LEU A 251 7.69 8.43 -1.62
CA LEU A 251 9.12 8.13 -1.49
C LEU A 251 9.48 7.61 -0.09
N THR A 252 8.91 8.20 0.95
CA THR A 252 9.06 7.70 2.33
C THR A 252 8.51 6.29 2.48
N VAL A 253 7.33 6.01 1.93
CA VAL A 253 6.73 4.67 1.92
C VAL A 253 7.60 3.68 1.15
N CYS A 254 8.13 4.05 -0.03
CA CYS A 254 9.06 3.21 -0.79
C CYS A 254 10.28 2.79 0.04
N ARG A 255 10.89 3.72 0.79
CA ARG A 255 12.03 3.40 1.66
C ARG A 255 11.65 2.45 2.79
N GLY A 256 10.50 2.69 3.43
CA GLY A 256 9.97 1.78 4.46
C GLY A 256 9.74 0.38 3.88
N LEU A 257 9.12 0.28 2.72
CA LEU A 257 8.86 -0.98 2.02
C LEU A 257 10.15 -1.72 1.67
N LEU A 258 11.13 -1.03 1.10
CA LEU A 258 12.44 -1.64 0.78
C LEU A 258 13.13 -2.19 2.03
N ALA A 259 13.03 -1.49 3.17
CA ALA A 259 13.55 -1.98 4.44
C ALA A 259 12.84 -3.26 4.89
N HIS A 260 11.53 -3.36 4.72
CA HIS A 260 10.75 -4.57 5.02
C HIS A 260 11.12 -5.74 4.11
N LEU A 261 11.20 -5.51 2.78
CA LEU A 261 11.56 -6.55 1.82
C LEU A 261 12.97 -7.10 2.10
N ARG A 262 13.94 -6.22 2.39
CA ARG A 262 15.32 -6.63 2.72
C ARG A 262 15.43 -7.37 4.05
N ALA A 263 14.61 -7.00 5.03
CA ALA A 263 14.65 -7.63 6.34
C ALA A 263 14.17 -9.07 6.32
N ARG A 264 13.07 -9.33 5.61
CA ARG A 264 12.42 -10.64 5.56
C ARG A 264 13.09 -11.53 4.52
N LYS A 265 14.08 -12.29 4.94
CA LYS A 265 14.89 -13.17 4.08
C LYS A 265 14.24 -14.54 3.89
N GLU A 266 13.11 -14.52 3.22
CA GLU A 266 12.31 -15.69 2.83
C GLU A 266 11.39 -15.33 1.66
N THR A 267 10.87 -16.34 0.98
CA THR A 267 9.70 -16.23 0.11
C THR A 267 8.54 -16.99 0.75
N ARG A 268 7.51 -16.26 1.17
CA ARG A 268 6.35 -16.85 1.85
C ARG A 268 5.11 -16.88 0.97
N TRP A 269 4.94 -15.85 0.18
CA TRP A 269 3.77 -15.61 -0.65
C TRP A 269 4.21 -15.45 -2.11
N HIS A 270 4.58 -16.54 -2.76
CA HIS A 270 5.00 -16.56 -4.16
C HIS A 270 4.04 -15.83 -5.11
N SER A 271 2.75 -15.78 -4.73
CA SER A 271 1.72 -15.06 -5.48
C SER A 271 1.91 -13.55 -5.53
N PHE A 272 2.75 -12.97 -4.69
CA PHE A 272 2.97 -11.54 -4.66
C PHE A 272 4.39 -11.17 -5.06
N ALA A 273 5.39 -11.93 -4.60
CA ALA A 273 6.78 -11.71 -4.98
C ALA A 273 7.67 -12.89 -4.58
N GLU A 274 8.78 -13.03 -5.27
CA GLU A 274 9.82 -13.99 -4.94
C GLU A 274 11.15 -13.29 -4.61
N TYR A 275 11.66 -13.57 -3.43
CA TYR A 275 13.01 -13.17 -3.04
C TYR A 275 13.99 -14.23 -3.52
N THR A 276 14.59 -14.04 -4.68
CA THR A 276 15.36 -15.10 -5.37
C THR A 276 16.61 -15.56 -4.62
N ASP A 277 17.17 -14.75 -3.71
CA ASP A 277 18.26 -15.18 -2.81
C ASP A 277 17.75 -16.07 -1.66
N TYR A 278 16.44 -16.04 -1.37
CA TYR A 278 15.79 -16.77 -0.29
C TYR A 278 14.45 -17.33 -0.78
N PRO A 279 14.45 -18.31 -1.68
CA PRO A 279 13.24 -18.79 -2.36
C PRO A 279 12.29 -19.59 -1.47
N GLU A 280 12.77 -20.05 -0.31
CA GLU A 280 12.00 -20.92 0.58
C GLU A 280 11.37 -20.13 1.73
N THR A 281 10.23 -20.63 2.22
CA THR A 281 9.63 -20.15 3.47
C THR A 281 10.47 -20.60 4.67
N ASP A 282 10.74 -19.71 5.61
CA ASP A 282 11.53 -20.00 6.81
C ASP A 282 10.74 -19.65 8.08
N ALA A 283 10.53 -20.65 8.94
CA ALA A 283 9.75 -20.49 10.17
C ALA A 283 10.30 -19.44 11.16
N LYS A 284 11.59 -19.07 11.07
CA LYS A 284 12.14 -17.97 11.87
C LYS A 284 11.49 -16.64 11.58
N TRP A 285 10.88 -16.49 10.38
CA TRP A 285 10.14 -15.32 9.96
C TRP A 285 8.65 -15.36 10.33
N ASP A 286 8.21 -16.30 11.18
CA ASP A 286 6.91 -16.24 11.85
C ASP A 286 6.92 -15.13 12.90
N CYS A 287 7.01 -13.88 12.41
CA CYS A 287 7.16 -12.68 13.21
C CYS A 287 6.58 -11.47 12.48
N TYR A 288 6.34 -10.39 13.25
CA TYR A 288 6.09 -9.08 12.67
C TYR A 288 7.42 -8.41 12.31
N VAL A 289 7.48 -7.85 11.11
CA VAL A 289 8.51 -6.91 10.69
C VAL A 289 7.90 -5.53 10.73
N ASN A 290 8.42 -4.65 11.55
CA ASN A 290 8.01 -3.25 11.64
C ASN A 290 9.19 -2.35 11.32
N THR A 291 8.91 -1.10 10.96
CA THR A 291 9.91 -0.05 10.84
C THR A 291 9.57 1.14 11.74
N VAL A 292 10.59 1.80 12.23
CA VAL A 292 10.52 3.09 12.89
C VAL A 292 11.53 4.02 12.23
N TRP A 293 11.14 5.25 12.00
CA TRP A 293 12.04 6.27 11.47
C TRP A 293 12.87 6.87 12.59
N ARG A 294 14.20 6.85 12.43
CA ARG A 294 15.16 7.53 13.33
C ARG A 294 16.24 8.19 12.51
N ASP A 295 16.47 9.45 12.77
CA ASP A 295 17.48 10.23 12.06
C ASP A 295 17.35 10.17 10.52
N GLY A 296 16.09 10.17 10.03
CA GLY A 296 15.78 10.12 8.61
C GLY A 296 15.95 8.75 7.93
N GLU A 297 16.21 7.68 8.72
CA GLU A 297 16.39 6.31 8.18
C GLU A 297 15.39 5.32 8.78
N PRO A 298 14.84 4.39 7.97
CA PRO A 298 13.96 3.33 8.44
C PRO A 298 14.77 2.26 9.18
N GLN A 299 14.50 2.09 10.47
CA GLN A 299 15.09 1.03 11.30
C GLN A 299 14.10 -0.10 11.49
N VAL A 300 14.54 -1.32 11.20
CA VAL A 300 13.71 -2.53 11.30
C VAL A 300 13.62 -3.02 12.73
N LEU A 301 12.41 -3.35 13.16
CA LEU A 301 12.09 -3.98 14.43
C LEU A 301 11.42 -5.33 14.17
N ILE A 302 11.98 -6.41 14.71
CA ILE A 302 11.40 -7.74 14.64
C ILE A 302 10.65 -8.03 15.95
N ARG A 303 9.39 -8.40 15.84
CA ARG A 303 8.54 -8.72 17.00
C ARG A 303 7.92 -10.12 16.85
N PRO A 304 7.82 -10.91 17.92
CA PRO A 304 7.16 -12.20 17.87
C PRO A 304 5.67 -12.03 17.53
N LEU A 305 5.11 -13.04 16.82
CA LEU A 305 3.66 -13.13 16.67
C LEU A 305 3.02 -13.41 18.04
N VAL A 306 1.93 -12.71 18.30
CA VAL A 306 1.04 -13.04 19.42
C VAL A 306 0.15 -14.20 18.95
N LYS A 307 0.24 -15.35 19.61
CA LYS A 307 -0.50 -16.56 19.22
C LYS A 307 -1.58 -16.87 20.25
N GLY A 308 -2.80 -17.10 19.76
CA GLY A 308 -3.91 -17.72 20.45
C GLY A 308 -4.09 -17.29 21.92
N ASP A 309 -3.88 -18.21 22.83
CA ASP A 309 -4.10 -18.01 24.27
C ASP A 309 -3.27 -16.86 24.90
N ALA A 310 -2.14 -16.53 24.32
CA ALA A 310 -1.33 -15.38 24.74
C ALA A 310 -1.97 -14.04 24.38
N TYR A 311 -2.84 -14.00 23.36
CA TYR A 311 -3.52 -12.78 22.93
C TYR A 311 -4.62 -12.35 23.92
N GLU A 312 -5.33 -13.30 24.51
CA GLU A 312 -6.37 -13.03 25.52
C GLU A 312 -5.80 -12.44 26.81
N HIS A 313 -4.54 -12.71 27.11
CA HIS A 313 -3.87 -12.28 28.34
C HIS A 313 -3.08 -10.98 28.23
N THR A 314 -2.73 -10.54 27.02
CA THR A 314 -2.03 -9.26 26.81
C THR A 314 -2.95 -8.05 26.76
N ASN A 315 -4.25 -8.26 26.81
CA ASN A 315 -5.30 -7.22 26.74
C ASN A 315 -5.83 -6.79 28.11
N GLN A 316 -5.19 -7.20 29.20
CA GLN A 316 -5.57 -6.83 30.57
C GLN A 316 -4.80 -5.63 31.08
#